data_5eb98b6e0c884d7f53ff0b70072537b9
#
_entry.id   5eb98b6e0c884d7f53ff0b70072537b9
#
_cell.length_a   1.000
_cell.length_b   1.000
_cell.length_c   1.000
_cell.angle_alpha   90.00
_cell.angle_beta   90.00
_cell.angle_gamma   90.00
#
_symmetry.space_group_name_H-M   'P 1'
#
loop_
_entity.id
_entity.type
_entity.pdbx_description
1 polymer ?
#
loop_
_entity_poly.entity_id
_entity_poly.type
_entity_poly.pdbx_seq_one_letter_code
_entity_poly.pdbx_strand_id
1 'polypeptide(L)'
;MIAPPVVSGIALERAVEAMRGMAYEHRLHILVMLRAGEATPSELAATLEVHPTVVAHHLRHLVDAHLVRRRRSGKRVLYSLPDEATARLIGDVLRYAGV
;
A
#
# COMPACT_ATOMS: atom_id res chain seq x y z
N MET A 1 10.80 -13.65 -34.82
CA MET A 1 10.27 -12.59 -33.93
C MET A 1 9.18 -13.17 -33.03
N ILE A 2 9.25 -12.92 -31.74
CA ILE A 2 8.27 -13.39 -30.77
C ILE A 2 7.23 -12.30 -30.58
N ALA A 3 5.95 -12.66 -30.64
CA ALA A 3 4.87 -11.71 -30.39
C ALA A 3 4.93 -11.21 -28.94
N PRO A 4 4.57 -9.95 -28.66
CA PRO A 4 4.50 -9.45 -27.29
C PRO A 4 3.52 -10.27 -26.46
N PRO A 5 3.77 -10.46 -25.16
CA PRO A 5 2.82 -11.17 -24.31
C PRO A 5 1.51 -10.41 -24.18
N VAL A 6 0.41 -11.15 -24.09
CA VAL A 6 -0.91 -10.58 -23.86
C VAL A 6 -1.28 -10.82 -22.41
N VAL A 7 -1.70 -9.77 -21.74
CA VAL A 7 -2.15 -9.82 -20.34
C VAL A 7 -3.67 -9.79 -20.32
N SER A 8 -4.31 -10.61 -19.48
CA SER A 8 -5.76 -10.61 -19.38
C SER A 8 -6.30 -9.26 -18.90
N GLY A 9 -7.52 -8.91 -19.32
CA GLY A 9 -8.17 -7.67 -18.89
C GLY A 9 -8.28 -7.54 -17.39
N ILE A 10 -8.59 -8.66 -16.70
CA ILE A 10 -8.71 -8.69 -15.24
C ILE A 10 -7.36 -8.39 -14.59
N ALA A 11 -6.28 -8.98 -15.09
CA ALA A 11 -4.94 -8.73 -14.56
C ALA A 11 -4.51 -7.28 -14.76
N LEU A 12 -4.81 -6.71 -15.93
CA LEU A 12 -4.52 -5.29 -16.20
C LEU A 12 -5.31 -4.38 -15.27
N GLU A 13 -6.60 -4.65 -15.06
CA GLU A 13 -7.42 -3.86 -14.15
C GLU A 13 -6.87 -3.89 -12.73
N ARG A 14 -6.47 -5.05 -12.24
CA ARG A 14 -5.87 -5.20 -10.91
C ARG A 14 -4.55 -4.45 -10.80
N ALA A 15 -3.71 -4.53 -11.82
CA ALA A 15 -2.44 -3.81 -11.84
C ALA A 15 -2.65 -2.30 -11.82
N VAL A 16 -3.57 -1.80 -12.63
CA VAL A 16 -3.90 -0.37 -12.67
C VAL A 16 -4.48 0.10 -11.34
N GLU A 17 -5.36 -0.69 -10.73
CA GLU A 17 -5.94 -0.36 -9.43
C GLU A 17 -4.87 -0.26 -8.36
N ALA A 18 -3.92 -1.20 -8.33
CA ALA A 18 -2.79 -1.16 -7.40
C ALA A 18 -1.93 0.08 -7.62
N MET A 19 -1.60 0.39 -8.87
CA MET A 19 -0.81 1.57 -9.21
C MET A 19 -1.51 2.87 -8.80
N ARG A 20 -2.80 2.97 -9.04
CA ARG A 20 -3.59 4.13 -8.62
C ARG A 20 -3.65 4.26 -7.10
N GLY A 21 -3.78 3.14 -6.42
CA GLY A 21 -3.82 3.10 -4.96
C GLY A 21 -2.55 3.68 -4.34
N MET A 22 -1.39 3.41 -4.92
CA MET A 22 -0.11 3.85 -4.38
C MET A 22 0.43 5.15 -4.99
N ALA A 23 -0.30 5.78 -5.91
CA ALA A 23 0.21 6.90 -6.71
C ALA A 23 0.30 8.25 -5.95
N TYR A 24 -0.10 8.31 -4.71
CA TYR A 24 -0.03 9.51 -3.88
C TYR A 24 1.10 9.37 -2.87
N GLU A 25 1.84 10.44 -2.66
CA GLU A 25 3.03 10.43 -1.81
C GLU A 25 2.76 9.86 -0.41
N HIS A 26 1.71 10.32 0.27
CA HIS A 26 1.36 9.80 1.59
C HIS A 26 0.98 8.32 1.56
N ARG A 27 0.27 7.88 0.51
CA ARG A 27 -0.12 6.47 0.38
C ARG A 27 1.10 5.58 0.18
N LEU A 28 2.01 5.99 -0.71
CA LEU A 28 3.24 5.25 -0.92
C LEU A 28 4.08 5.21 0.36
N HIS A 29 4.18 6.32 1.07
CA HIS A 29 4.93 6.39 2.33
C HIS A 29 4.33 5.45 3.39
N ILE A 30 3.00 5.39 3.49
CA ILE A 30 2.32 4.44 4.39
C ILE A 30 2.71 3.01 4.03
N LEU A 31 2.69 2.65 2.75
CA LEU A 31 3.06 1.31 2.30
C LEU A 31 4.52 0.98 2.64
N VAL A 32 5.41 1.95 2.48
CA VAL A 32 6.82 1.80 2.87
C VAL A 32 6.95 1.52 4.36
N MET A 33 6.23 2.27 5.19
CA MET A 33 6.25 2.06 6.64
C MET A 33 5.71 0.67 7.02
N LEU A 34 4.65 0.22 6.36
CA LEU A 34 4.03 -1.09 6.63
C LEU A 34 4.91 -2.26 6.18
N ARG A 35 5.89 -2.05 5.31
CA ARG A 35 6.90 -3.08 5.02
C ARG A 35 7.71 -3.44 6.25
N ALA A 36 7.91 -2.49 7.14
CA ALA A 36 8.67 -2.73 8.38
C ALA A 36 7.85 -3.49 9.43
N GLY A 37 6.53 -3.46 9.32
CA GLY A 37 5.63 -4.16 10.25
C GLY A 37 4.29 -3.48 10.37
N GLU A 38 3.40 -4.11 11.10
CA GLU A 38 2.07 -3.58 11.38
C GLU A 38 2.14 -2.25 12.12
N ALA A 39 1.16 -1.40 11.87
CA ALA A 39 1.06 -0.10 12.55
C ALA A 39 -0.39 0.30 12.77
N THR A 40 -0.59 1.14 13.79
CA THR A 40 -1.87 1.80 14.03
C THR A 40 -1.95 3.10 13.23
N PRO A 41 -3.16 3.61 12.97
CA PRO A 41 -3.29 4.93 12.32
C PRO A 41 -2.55 6.05 13.05
N SER A 42 -2.54 6.02 14.38
CA SER A 42 -1.84 7.03 15.18
C SER A 42 -0.33 7.00 14.97
N GLU A 43 0.26 5.80 14.91
CA GLU A 43 1.69 5.65 14.62
C GLU A 43 2.05 6.18 13.23
N LEU A 44 1.22 5.86 12.24
CA LEU A 44 1.42 6.35 10.87
C LEU A 44 1.29 7.86 10.80
N ALA A 45 0.27 8.42 11.44
CA ALA A 45 0.03 9.86 11.46
C ALA A 45 1.19 10.61 12.11
N ALA A 46 1.73 10.09 13.22
CA ALA A 46 2.86 10.68 13.91
C ALA A 46 4.10 10.75 13.01
N THR A 47 4.40 9.66 12.31
CA THR A 47 5.55 9.59 11.41
C THR A 47 5.40 10.52 10.20
N LEU A 48 4.19 10.59 9.63
CA LEU A 48 3.91 11.47 8.49
C LEU A 48 3.73 12.93 8.90
N GLU A 49 3.59 13.20 10.19
CA GLU A 49 3.31 14.54 10.72
C GLU A 49 2.03 15.14 10.11
N VAL A 50 1.00 14.31 10.04
CA VAL A 50 -0.33 14.73 9.55
C VAL A 50 -1.40 14.37 10.57
N HIS A 51 -2.57 14.97 10.41
CA HIS A 51 -3.71 14.64 11.28
C HIS A 51 -4.16 13.19 11.02
N PRO A 52 -4.55 12.43 12.07
CA PRO A 52 -5.03 11.05 11.91
C PRO A 52 -6.17 10.89 10.91
N THR A 53 -7.01 11.91 10.73
CA THR A 53 -8.09 11.90 9.73
C THR A 53 -7.55 11.75 8.30
N VAL A 54 -6.42 12.37 8.01
CA VAL A 54 -5.75 12.27 6.70
C VAL A 54 -5.27 10.84 6.47
N VAL A 55 -4.65 10.23 7.49
CA VAL A 55 -4.21 8.84 7.42
C VAL A 55 -5.38 7.89 7.23
N ALA A 56 -6.47 8.08 7.98
CA ALA A 56 -7.66 7.26 7.86
C ALA A 56 -8.22 7.27 6.44
N HIS A 57 -8.24 8.44 5.80
CA HIS A 57 -8.67 8.60 4.42
C HIS A 57 -7.79 7.79 3.45
N HIS A 58 -6.48 7.91 3.60
CA HIS A 58 -5.53 7.16 2.75
C HIS A 58 -5.61 5.65 2.98
N LEU A 59 -5.74 5.23 4.24
CA LEU A 59 -5.87 3.82 4.58
C LEU A 59 -7.11 3.19 3.97
N ARG A 60 -8.24 3.92 3.94
CA ARG A 60 -9.46 3.44 3.29
C ARG A 60 -9.20 3.12 1.82
N HIS A 61 -8.56 4.05 1.10
CA HIS A 61 -8.23 3.83 -0.31
C HIS A 61 -7.28 2.65 -0.51
N LEU A 62 -6.30 2.50 0.38
CA LEU A 62 -5.33 1.39 0.30
C LEU A 62 -6.00 0.03 0.57
N VAL A 63 -6.93 -0.03 1.51
CA VAL A 63 -7.71 -1.25 1.77
C VAL A 63 -8.60 -1.57 0.57
N ASP A 64 -9.27 -0.59 0.01
CA ASP A 64 -10.13 -0.77 -1.16
C ASP A 64 -9.34 -1.24 -2.39
N ALA A 65 -8.09 -0.81 -2.52
CA ALA A 65 -7.19 -1.24 -3.60
C ALA A 65 -6.49 -2.58 -3.31
N HIS A 66 -6.80 -3.24 -2.20
CA HIS A 66 -6.20 -4.51 -1.76
C HIS A 66 -4.68 -4.43 -1.53
N LEU A 67 -4.18 -3.26 -1.22
CA LEU A 67 -2.76 -3.04 -0.92
C LEU A 67 -2.44 -3.12 0.58
N VAL A 68 -3.46 -3.04 1.42
CA VAL A 68 -3.34 -3.02 2.87
C VAL A 68 -4.46 -3.86 3.47
N ARG A 69 -4.14 -4.59 4.53
CA ARG A 69 -5.09 -5.36 5.32
C ARG A 69 -5.29 -4.68 6.66
N ARG A 70 -6.54 -4.66 7.12
CA ARG A 70 -6.92 -4.15 8.41
C ARG A 70 -7.30 -5.30 9.32
N ARG A 71 -6.81 -5.30 10.56
CA ARG A 71 -7.26 -6.27 11.56
C ARG A 71 -7.47 -5.62 12.92
N ARG A 72 -8.37 -6.18 13.69
CA ARG A 72 -8.63 -5.73 15.04
C ARG A 72 -7.84 -6.58 16.04
N SER A 73 -7.22 -5.93 17.02
CA SER A 73 -6.53 -6.59 18.12
C SER A 73 -6.92 -5.89 19.43
N GLY A 74 -7.91 -6.46 20.12
CA GLY A 74 -8.49 -5.82 21.32
C GLY A 74 -9.15 -4.49 20.95
N LYS A 75 -8.70 -3.40 21.57
CA LYS A 75 -9.20 -2.05 21.30
C LYS A 75 -8.43 -1.36 20.16
N ARG A 76 -7.35 -1.98 19.68
CA ARG A 76 -6.49 -1.42 18.64
C ARG A 76 -6.95 -1.90 17.27
N VAL A 77 -6.72 -1.08 16.26
CA VAL A 77 -6.86 -1.44 14.86
C VAL A 77 -5.47 -1.36 14.25
N LEU A 78 -5.04 -2.45 13.63
CA LEU A 78 -3.73 -2.57 13.03
C LEU A 78 -3.85 -2.72 11.52
N TYR A 79 -2.92 -2.10 10.81
CA TYR A 79 -2.83 -2.20 9.37
C TYR A 79 -1.51 -2.86 8.99
N SER A 80 -1.54 -3.68 7.93
CA SER A 80 -0.37 -4.43 7.47
C SER A 80 -0.44 -4.63 5.97
N LEU A 81 0.69 -4.98 5.37
CA LEU A 81 0.68 -5.44 3.99
C LEU A 81 0.04 -6.84 3.94
N PRO A 82 -0.77 -7.13 2.92
CA PRO A 82 -1.53 -8.39 2.89
C PRO A 82 -0.67 -9.61 2.60
N ASP A 83 0.45 -9.45 1.88
CA ASP A 83 1.26 -10.58 1.45
C ASP A 83 2.67 -10.15 1.03
N GLU A 84 3.49 -11.16 0.74
CA GLU A 84 4.87 -10.98 0.32
C GLU A 84 4.98 -10.31 -1.06
N ALA A 85 4.04 -10.59 -1.95
CA ALA A 85 4.04 -9.99 -3.28
C ALA A 85 3.89 -8.47 -3.21
N THR A 86 3.01 -7.98 -2.32
CA THR A 86 2.84 -6.54 -2.09
C THR A 86 4.12 -5.93 -1.51
N ALA A 87 4.73 -6.60 -0.53
CA ALA A 87 5.99 -6.14 0.06
C ALA A 87 7.10 -6.03 -0.98
N ARG A 88 7.21 -7.00 -1.88
CA ARG A 88 8.19 -6.98 -2.96
C ARG A 88 7.92 -5.86 -3.95
N LEU A 89 6.66 -5.66 -4.32
CA LEU A 89 6.27 -4.57 -5.22
C LEU A 89 6.72 -3.22 -4.66
N ILE A 90 6.44 -2.95 -3.40
CA ILE A 90 6.86 -1.69 -2.76
C ILE A 90 8.39 -1.59 -2.72
N GLY A 91 9.09 -2.68 -2.42
CA GLY A 91 10.55 -2.72 -2.44
C GLY A 91 11.12 -2.40 -3.82
N ASP A 92 10.50 -2.91 -4.88
CA ASP A 92 10.93 -2.66 -6.25
C ASP A 92 10.70 -1.20 -6.66
N VAL A 93 9.58 -0.62 -6.25
CA VAL A 93 9.32 0.81 -6.48
C VAL A 93 10.40 1.67 -5.81
N LEU A 94 10.77 1.34 -4.58
CA LEU A 94 11.83 2.06 -3.86
C LEU A 94 13.18 1.92 -4.56
N ARG A 95 13.53 0.72 -5.02
CA ARG A 95 14.77 0.50 -5.76
C ARG A 95 14.78 1.29 -7.06
N TYR A 96 13.68 1.32 -7.77
CA TYR A 96 13.54 2.12 -8.98
C TYR A 96 13.79 3.61 -8.69
N ALA A 97 13.32 4.09 -7.53
CA ALA A 97 13.48 5.48 -7.10
C ALA A 97 14.89 5.81 -6.55
N GLY A 98 15.76 4.80 -6.42
CA GLY A 98 17.13 5.01 -5.96
C GLY A 98 17.35 4.83 -4.46
N VAL A 99 16.41 4.18 -3.80
CA VAL A 99 16.51 3.89 -2.36
C VAL A 99 17.16 2.55 -2.12
#